data_16ae06cfecbf9df6d91c983ee763f2ee
#
_entry.id   16ae06cfecbf9df6d91c983ee763f2ee
#
_cell.length_a   1.000
_cell.length_b   1.000
_cell.length_c   1.000
_cell.angle_alpha   90.00
_cell.angle_beta   90.00
_cell.angle_gamma   90.00
#
_symmetry.space_group_name_H-M   'P 1'
#
loop_
_entity.id
_entity.type
_entity.pdbx_description
1 polymer ?
#
loop_
_entity_poly.entity_id
_entity_poly.type
_entity_poly.pdbx_seq_one_letter_code
_entity_poly.pdbx_strand_id
1 'polypeptide(L)'
;MSTETLHIESGAQGLQALLARAVGLDAQAIARLRQYAPETVEVFVTTPFEVVAARRVAGTVGRDGASVSAKDLLHAVKDGRDEIGTPRDASWPGALPPASGFQLLDTLPVHVVRDLADKGQALARQFSGPAGPPSSLMKQSVLTVEADGTSVDIPMRLIFACTNLGLIPGFSAPMDIPRHLRVAALGRWVRVDAPFGSVYHSSRLSLF
;
A
#
# COMPACT_ATOMS: atom_id res chain seq x y z
N MET A 1 14.71 24.09 -11.59
CA MET A 1 13.51 23.40 -11.06
C MET A 1 14.00 22.58 -9.87
N SER A 2 13.36 22.71 -8.71
CA SER A 2 13.76 21.93 -7.52
C SER A 2 13.45 20.46 -7.74
N THR A 3 14.38 19.59 -7.38
CA THR A 3 14.23 18.12 -7.42
C THR A 3 14.16 17.63 -5.99
N GLU A 4 13.25 16.71 -5.71
CA GLU A 4 13.17 16.05 -4.42
C GLU A 4 14.24 14.97 -4.30
N THR A 5 14.64 14.66 -3.06
CA THR A 5 15.70 13.68 -2.82
C THR A 5 15.30 12.65 -1.76
N LEU A 6 15.76 11.42 -1.97
CA LEU A 6 15.64 10.30 -1.05
C LEU A 6 16.97 9.53 -1.05
N HIS A 7 17.66 9.55 0.08
CA HIS A 7 18.83 8.70 0.27
C HIS A 7 18.42 7.38 0.93
N ILE A 8 18.74 6.26 0.30
CA ILE A 8 18.38 4.91 0.78
C ILE A 8 19.65 4.17 1.19
N GLU A 9 19.75 3.82 2.46
CA GLU A 9 20.83 2.99 2.99
C GLU A 9 20.56 1.49 2.82
N SER A 10 19.31 1.08 3.03
CA SER A 10 18.87 -0.31 2.82
C SER A 10 17.38 -0.41 2.51
N GLY A 11 16.96 -1.56 1.95
CA GLY A 11 15.55 -1.80 1.57
C GLY A 11 15.17 -1.38 0.15
N ALA A 12 16.11 -0.87 -0.65
CA ALA A 12 15.87 -0.41 -2.03
C ALA A 12 15.20 -1.46 -2.91
N GLN A 13 15.64 -2.72 -2.85
CA GLN A 13 15.08 -3.80 -3.67
C GLN A 13 13.59 -4.03 -3.40
N GLY A 14 13.19 -4.01 -2.12
CA GLY A 14 11.81 -4.18 -1.76
C GLY A 14 10.95 -2.98 -2.15
N LEU A 15 11.46 -1.76 -2.03
CA LEU A 15 10.79 -0.55 -2.50
C LEU A 15 10.63 -0.57 -4.03
N GLN A 16 11.67 -0.95 -4.75
CA GLN A 16 11.63 -1.11 -6.21
C GLN A 16 10.55 -2.10 -6.65
N ALA A 17 10.41 -3.24 -5.95
CA ALA A 17 9.39 -4.23 -6.25
C ALA A 17 7.96 -3.68 -6.06
N LEU A 18 7.71 -2.95 -4.97
CA LEU A 18 6.42 -2.28 -4.73
C LEU A 18 6.12 -1.23 -5.82
N LEU A 19 7.07 -0.34 -6.10
CA LEU A 19 6.89 0.73 -7.08
C LEU A 19 6.66 0.19 -8.49
N ALA A 20 7.40 -0.86 -8.89
CA ALA A 20 7.23 -1.49 -10.20
C ALA A 20 5.81 -2.05 -10.40
N ARG A 21 5.24 -2.67 -9.37
CA ARG A 21 3.86 -3.17 -9.42
C ARG A 21 2.83 -2.03 -9.39
N ALA A 22 3.04 -1.02 -8.56
CA ALA A 22 2.15 0.13 -8.49
C ALA A 22 2.09 0.89 -9.83
N VAL A 23 3.24 1.15 -10.44
CA VAL A 23 3.35 1.80 -11.77
C VAL A 23 2.78 0.91 -12.87
N GLY A 24 2.93 -0.42 -12.76
CA GLY A 24 2.32 -1.37 -13.70
C GLY A 24 0.79 -1.39 -13.63
N LEU A 25 0.21 -1.13 -12.46
CA LEU A 25 -1.24 -1.02 -12.26
C LEU A 25 -1.79 0.36 -12.65
N ASP A 26 -1.01 1.41 -12.37
CA ASP A 26 -1.36 2.80 -12.68
C ASP A 26 -0.11 3.60 -13.02
N ALA A 27 0.07 3.91 -14.30
CA ALA A 27 1.22 4.68 -14.78
C ALA A 27 1.27 6.12 -14.23
N GLN A 28 0.17 6.62 -13.68
CA GLN A 28 0.05 7.95 -13.06
C GLN A 28 0.18 7.90 -11.53
N ALA A 29 0.52 6.74 -10.95
CA ALA A 29 0.69 6.61 -9.51
C ALA A 29 1.64 7.66 -8.95
N ILE A 30 1.28 8.20 -7.78
CA ILE A 30 2.08 9.18 -7.03
C ILE A 30 2.66 8.50 -5.81
N ALA A 31 3.93 8.76 -5.55
CA ALA A 31 4.58 8.39 -4.31
C ALA A 31 4.69 9.60 -3.38
N ARG A 32 4.49 9.40 -2.07
CA ARG A 32 4.69 10.40 -1.04
C ARG A 32 5.58 9.84 0.07
N LEU A 33 6.50 10.68 0.55
CA LEU A 33 7.51 10.29 1.51
C LEU A 33 7.23 10.90 2.88
N ARG A 34 7.44 10.10 3.93
CA ARG A 34 7.40 10.57 5.32
C ARG A 34 8.67 10.15 6.03
N GLN A 35 9.39 11.09 6.62
CA GLN A 35 10.45 10.76 7.56
C GLN A 35 9.82 10.21 8.84
N TYR A 36 9.72 8.90 8.94
CA TYR A 36 9.04 8.21 10.04
C TYR A 36 9.86 8.24 11.35
N ALA A 37 11.18 8.14 11.21
CA ALA A 37 12.17 8.21 12.29
C ALA A 37 13.49 8.76 11.69
N PRO A 38 14.48 9.13 12.49
CA PRO A 38 15.73 9.75 11.99
C PRO A 38 16.39 9.02 10.82
N GLU A 39 16.31 7.69 10.79
CA GLU A 39 16.93 6.84 9.76
C GLU A 39 15.89 5.93 9.06
N THR A 40 14.62 6.28 9.12
CA THR A 40 13.55 5.47 8.51
C THR A 40 12.60 6.34 7.71
N VAL A 41 12.48 6.04 6.43
CA VAL A 41 11.51 6.67 5.53
C VAL A 41 10.39 5.70 5.22
N GLU A 42 9.16 6.17 5.34
CA GLU A 42 7.97 5.46 4.88
C GLU A 42 7.55 6.03 3.53
N VAL A 43 7.56 5.20 2.52
CA VAL A 43 7.19 5.56 1.14
C VAL A 43 5.80 5.05 0.87
N PHE A 44 4.86 5.96 0.67
CA PHE A 44 3.48 5.68 0.28
C PHE A 44 3.33 5.74 -1.23
N VAL A 45 2.46 4.93 -1.79
CA VAL A 45 2.12 4.98 -3.22
C VAL A 45 0.61 4.82 -3.40
N THR A 46 0.04 5.61 -4.31
CA THR A 46 -1.37 5.49 -4.69
C THR A 46 -1.61 4.22 -5.49
N THR A 47 -2.83 3.70 -5.43
CA THR A 47 -3.24 2.52 -6.19
C THR A 47 -4.61 2.74 -6.84
N PRO A 48 -4.95 1.99 -7.90
CA PRO A 48 -6.29 2.08 -8.52
C PRO A 48 -7.41 1.48 -7.65
N PHE A 49 -7.08 0.93 -6.47
CA PHE A 49 -8.03 0.30 -5.56
C PHE A 49 -8.61 1.28 -4.51
N GLU A 50 -8.30 2.58 -4.60
CA GLU A 50 -8.64 3.59 -3.58
C GLU A 50 -8.09 3.23 -2.19
N VAL A 51 -6.95 2.57 -2.15
CA VAL A 51 -6.13 2.33 -0.97
C VAL A 51 -4.72 2.84 -1.22
N VAL A 52 -4.00 3.16 -0.18
CA VAL A 52 -2.60 3.57 -0.25
C VAL A 52 -1.74 2.41 0.24
N ALA A 53 -0.73 2.05 -0.53
CA ALA A 53 0.27 1.09 -0.10
C ALA A 53 1.52 1.80 0.43
N ALA A 54 2.23 1.17 1.34
CA ALA A 54 3.46 1.74 1.89
C ALA A 54 4.53 0.68 2.14
N ARG A 55 5.78 1.13 2.08
CA ARG A 55 6.94 0.36 2.50
C ARG A 55 7.95 1.27 3.20
N ARG A 56 8.59 0.75 4.23
CA ARG A 56 9.67 1.43 4.93
C ARG A 56 11.02 1.03 4.36
N VAL A 57 11.92 2.01 4.31
CA VAL A 57 13.33 1.84 3.97
C VAL A 57 14.18 2.54 5.01
N ALA A 58 15.41 2.07 5.22
CA ALA A 58 16.39 2.85 5.97
C ALA A 58 16.91 3.97 5.08
N GLY A 59 16.93 5.20 5.61
CA GLY A 59 17.37 6.36 4.85
C GLY A 59 16.78 7.68 5.34
N THR A 60 16.97 8.71 4.53
CA THR A 60 16.53 10.08 4.81
C THR A 60 15.95 10.76 3.58
N VAL A 61 15.01 11.69 3.78
CA VAL A 61 14.43 12.51 2.72
C VAL A 61 14.97 13.95 2.80
N GLY A 62 15.09 14.60 1.65
CA GLY A 62 15.44 16.03 1.61
C GLY A 62 14.31 16.92 2.12
N ARG A 63 13.06 16.52 1.92
CA ARG A 63 11.87 17.22 2.40
C ARG A 63 10.83 16.23 2.88
N ASP A 64 10.46 16.29 4.16
CA ASP A 64 9.37 15.49 4.72
C ASP A 64 8.03 15.88 4.07
N GLY A 65 7.24 14.86 3.73
CA GLY A 65 5.96 15.03 3.04
C GLY A 65 6.05 15.29 1.54
N ALA A 66 7.23 15.24 0.93
CA ALA A 66 7.41 15.38 -0.51
C ALA A 66 6.62 14.33 -1.29
N SER A 67 6.01 14.75 -2.40
CA SER A 67 5.35 13.85 -3.34
C SER A 67 6.00 13.96 -4.72
N VAL A 68 6.18 12.81 -5.38
CA VAL A 68 6.78 12.70 -6.72
C VAL A 68 6.01 11.67 -7.56
N SER A 69 6.27 11.62 -8.86
CA SER A 69 5.80 10.52 -9.70
C SER A 69 6.40 9.20 -9.20
N ALA A 70 5.55 8.18 -8.99
CA ALA A 70 6.01 6.84 -8.59
C ALA A 70 6.94 6.24 -9.66
N LYS A 71 6.74 6.58 -10.93
CA LYS A 71 7.59 6.16 -12.05
C LYS A 71 8.99 6.79 -11.96
N ASP A 72 9.08 8.09 -11.65
CA ASP A 72 10.37 8.77 -11.51
C ASP A 72 11.14 8.22 -10.31
N LEU A 73 10.46 8.02 -9.18
CA LEU A 73 11.03 7.38 -8.01
C LEU A 73 11.51 5.95 -8.32
N LEU A 74 10.74 5.16 -9.06
CA LEU A 74 11.13 3.81 -9.47
C LEU A 74 12.44 3.83 -10.28
N HIS A 75 12.55 4.75 -11.23
CA HIS A 75 13.77 4.90 -12.03
C HIS A 75 14.97 5.31 -11.17
N ALA A 76 14.78 6.29 -10.27
CA ALA A 76 15.84 6.72 -9.36
C ALA A 76 16.35 5.57 -8.46
N VAL A 77 15.41 4.80 -7.88
CA VAL A 77 15.76 3.63 -7.03
C VAL A 77 16.50 2.55 -7.83
N LYS A 78 16.09 2.28 -9.06
CA LYS A 78 16.77 1.32 -9.95
C LYS A 78 18.21 1.75 -10.28
N ASP A 79 18.38 3.05 -10.50
CA ASP A 79 19.67 3.63 -10.89
C ASP A 79 20.57 3.96 -9.69
N GLY A 80 20.07 3.77 -8.46
CA GLY A 80 20.80 4.13 -7.22
C GLY A 80 21.03 5.63 -7.07
N ARG A 81 20.13 6.47 -7.61
CA ARG A 81 20.21 7.93 -7.54
C ARG A 81 19.37 8.47 -6.38
N ASP A 82 19.90 9.48 -5.69
CA ASP A 82 19.17 10.17 -4.63
C ASP A 82 18.12 11.16 -5.17
N GLU A 83 18.31 11.70 -6.36
CA GLU A 83 17.34 12.61 -7.01
C GLU A 83 16.16 11.81 -7.57
N ILE A 84 14.98 12.03 -7.00
CA ILE A 84 13.77 11.21 -7.23
C ILE A 84 12.69 11.87 -8.10
N GLY A 85 12.96 13.06 -8.61
CA GLY A 85 12.06 13.75 -9.52
C GLY A 85 11.54 15.09 -8.99
N THR A 86 10.67 15.73 -9.78
CA THR A 86 10.11 17.03 -9.45
C THR A 86 8.92 16.92 -8.48
N PRO A 87 8.68 17.93 -7.63
CA PRO A 87 7.56 17.94 -6.69
C PRO A 87 6.19 17.76 -7.40
N ARG A 88 5.36 16.90 -6.82
CA ARG A 88 3.99 16.60 -7.26
C ARG A 88 2.98 16.67 -6.12
N ASP A 89 3.20 17.54 -5.13
CA ASP A 89 2.39 17.57 -3.89
C ASP A 89 0.89 17.76 -4.16
N ALA A 90 0.53 18.59 -5.13
CA ALA A 90 -0.85 18.82 -5.53
C ALA A 90 -1.54 17.59 -6.15
N SER A 91 -0.78 16.58 -6.57
CA SER A 91 -1.31 15.34 -7.16
C SER A 91 -1.59 14.27 -6.09
N TRP A 92 -1.20 14.48 -4.83
CA TRP A 92 -1.46 13.52 -3.75
C TRP A 92 -2.91 13.62 -3.26
N PRO A 93 -3.69 12.53 -3.25
CA PRO A 93 -5.09 12.55 -2.87
C PRO A 93 -5.28 12.47 -1.34
N GLY A 94 -5.47 13.58 -0.69
CA GLY A 94 -5.91 13.63 0.70
C GLY A 94 -4.80 13.55 1.75
N ALA A 95 -5.15 13.07 2.96
CA ALA A 95 -4.23 12.98 4.08
C ALA A 95 -3.44 11.67 4.08
N LEU A 96 -2.22 11.70 4.61
CA LEU A 96 -1.50 10.47 4.97
C LEU A 96 -2.15 9.78 6.17
N PRO A 97 -2.03 8.45 6.27
CA PRO A 97 -2.39 7.73 7.47
C PRO A 97 -1.60 8.24 8.68
N PRO A 98 -2.17 8.20 9.90
CA PRO A 98 -1.42 8.49 11.13
C PRO A 98 -0.15 7.63 11.23
N ALA A 99 0.92 8.20 11.78
CA ALA A 99 2.20 7.49 11.91
C ALA A 99 2.17 6.40 12.99
N SER A 100 1.34 6.58 14.02
CA SER A 100 1.27 5.70 15.19
C SER A 100 -0.16 5.64 15.74
N GLY A 101 -0.37 4.83 16.78
CA GLY A 101 -1.65 4.73 17.48
C GLY A 101 -2.58 3.63 16.95
N PHE A 102 -2.21 2.91 15.91
CA PHE A 102 -2.99 1.77 15.42
C PHE A 102 -3.00 0.64 16.44
N GLN A 103 -4.19 0.14 16.75
CA GLN A 103 -4.42 -1.02 17.60
C GLN A 103 -4.55 -2.27 16.75
N LEU A 104 -3.78 -3.32 17.09
CA LEU A 104 -3.89 -4.61 16.46
C LEU A 104 -5.24 -5.23 16.81
N LEU A 105 -6.00 -5.64 15.81
CA LEU A 105 -7.30 -6.30 16.00
C LEU A 105 -7.17 -7.81 15.80
N ASP A 106 -6.49 -8.25 14.72
CA ASP A 106 -6.40 -9.67 14.39
C ASP A 106 -5.20 -9.95 13.46
N THR A 107 -4.92 -11.23 13.27
CA THR A 107 -3.97 -11.72 12.28
C THR A 107 -4.64 -12.65 11.28
N LEU A 108 -4.35 -12.46 10.00
CA LEU A 108 -4.91 -13.26 8.91
C LEU A 108 -3.85 -14.15 8.29
N PRO A 109 -4.08 -15.47 8.20
CA PRO A 109 -3.16 -16.35 7.46
C PRO A 109 -3.07 -15.96 5.98
N VAL A 110 -1.89 -16.01 5.39
CA VAL A 110 -1.66 -15.68 3.98
C VAL A 110 -2.55 -16.50 3.04
N HIS A 111 -2.79 -17.80 3.34
CA HIS A 111 -3.64 -18.64 2.50
C HIS A 111 -5.10 -18.14 2.45
N VAL A 112 -5.63 -17.63 3.57
CA VAL A 112 -6.99 -17.03 3.61
C VAL A 112 -7.07 -15.82 2.68
N VAL A 113 -6.08 -14.94 2.72
CA VAL A 113 -6.03 -13.75 1.85
C VAL A 113 -5.94 -14.15 0.38
N ARG A 114 -5.16 -15.19 0.05
CA ARG A 114 -5.10 -15.71 -1.33
C ARG A 114 -6.42 -16.28 -1.80
N ASP A 115 -7.06 -17.12 -0.99
CA ASP A 115 -8.35 -17.72 -1.33
C ASP A 115 -9.42 -16.65 -1.57
N LEU A 116 -9.43 -15.59 -0.75
CA LEU A 116 -10.30 -14.44 -0.96
C LEU A 116 -9.98 -13.69 -2.26
N ALA A 117 -8.70 -13.49 -2.56
CA ALA A 117 -8.28 -12.84 -3.81
C ALA A 117 -8.69 -13.67 -5.04
N ASP A 118 -8.47 -14.98 -5.02
CA ASP A 118 -8.82 -15.88 -6.13
C ASP A 118 -10.33 -15.90 -6.39
N LYS A 119 -11.13 -15.96 -5.33
CA LYS A 119 -12.59 -15.84 -5.43
C LYS A 119 -13.04 -14.50 -5.99
N GLY A 120 -12.43 -13.42 -5.50
CA GLY A 120 -12.70 -12.07 -6.00
C GLY A 120 -12.30 -11.89 -7.46
N GLN A 121 -11.17 -12.44 -7.89
CA GLN A 121 -10.75 -12.43 -9.29
C GLN A 121 -11.68 -13.23 -10.20
N ALA A 122 -12.17 -14.38 -9.73
CA ALA A 122 -13.15 -15.16 -10.47
C ALA A 122 -14.43 -14.38 -10.69
N LEU A 123 -14.95 -13.71 -9.65
CA LEU A 123 -16.12 -12.83 -9.77
C LEU A 123 -15.83 -11.63 -10.68
N ALA A 124 -14.66 -11.00 -10.55
CA ALA A 124 -14.28 -9.90 -11.41
C ALA A 124 -14.31 -10.31 -12.90
N ARG A 125 -13.76 -11.46 -13.25
CA ARG A 125 -13.79 -11.97 -14.64
C ARG A 125 -15.19 -12.18 -15.20
N GLN A 126 -16.14 -12.61 -14.36
CA GLN A 126 -17.53 -12.81 -14.77
C GLN A 126 -18.29 -11.49 -15.01
N PHE A 127 -17.96 -10.45 -14.25
CA PHE A 127 -18.73 -9.21 -14.22
C PHE A 127 -17.95 -7.98 -14.67
N SER A 128 -16.69 -8.12 -15.10
CA SER A 128 -15.90 -6.99 -15.60
C SER A 128 -16.39 -6.53 -16.98
N GLY A 129 -16.61 -5.21 -17.07
CA GLY A 129 -16.79 -4.52 -18.32
C GLY A 129 -15.46 -3.88 -18.80
N PRO A 130 -15.54 -3.04 -19.86
CA PRO A 130 -14.38 -2.29 -20.36
C PRO A 130 -13.71 -1.38 -19.29
N ALA A 131 -14.45 -1.02 -18.24
CA ALA A 131 -13.99 -0.17 -17.15
C ALA A 131 -13.31 -0.94 -15.98
N GLY A 132 -13.11 -2.26 -16.13
CA GLY A 132 -12.52 -3.11 -15.07
C GLY A 132 -13.55 -3.73 -14.12
N PRO A 133 -13.10 -4.24 -12.95
CA PRO A 133 -13.98 -4.86 -11.97
C PRO A 133 -15.05 -3.91 -11.46
N PRO A 134 -16.27 -4.38 -11.18
CA PRO A 134 -17.35 -3.53 -10.66
C PRO A 134 -16.94 -2.87 -9.33
N SER A 135 -17.26 -1.59 -9.17
CA SER A 135 -16.98 -0.85 -7.93
C SER A 135 -17.67 -1.46 -6.69
N SER A 136 -18.81 -2.11 -6.90
CA SER A 136 -19.54 -2.85 -5.87
C SER A 136 -18.72 -4.03 -5.32
N LEU A 137 -18.02 -4.78 -6.18
CA LEU A 137 -17.12 -5.86 -5.77
C LEU A 137 -15.96 -5.32 -4.92
N MET A 138 -15.37 -4.21 -5.32
CA MET A 138 -14.26 -3.58 -4.60
C MET A 138 -14.65 -3.10 -3.20
N LYS A 139 -15.90 -2.69 -3.02
CA LYS A 139 -16.45 -2.23 -1.74
C LYS A 139 -17.01 -3.34 -0.87
N GLN A 140 -17.20 -4.54 -1.43
CA GLN A 140 -17.78 -5.66 -0.69
C GLN A 140 -16.89 -6.04 0.49
N SER A 141 -17.47 -6.06 1.70
CA SER A 141 -16.82 -6.65 2.87
C SER A 141 -16.68 -8.16 2.66
N VAL A 142 -15.48 -8.66 2.75
CA VAL A 142 -15.16 -10.08 2.58
C VAL A 142 -14.75 -10.76 3.88
N LEU A 143 -14.45 -9.95 4.88
CA LEU A 143 -14.06 -10.38 6.21
C LEU A 143 -14.37 -9.27 7.20
N THR A 144 -14.82 -9.63 8.39
CA THR A 144 -14.95 -8.73 9.54
C THR A 144 -14.03 -9.19 10.65
N VAL A 145 -13.24 -8.29 11.22
CA VAL A 145 -12.37 -8.54 12.36
C VAL A 145 -12.85 -7.75 13.57
N GLU A 146 -12.81 -8.36 14.74
CA GLU A 146 -13.29 -7.77 15.98
C GLU A 146 -12.30 -7.99 17.11
N ALA A 147 -12.03 -6.94 17.87
CA ALA A 147 -11.26 -7.00 19.11
C ALA A 147 -11.62 -5.83 20.02
N ASP A 148 -11.71 -6.10 21.31
CA ASP A 148 -11.89 -5.08 22.37
C ASP A 148 -13.04 -4.09 22.09
N GLY A 149 -14.17 -4.59 21.54
CA GLY A 149 -15.34 -3.77 21.20
C GLY A 149 -15.20 -2.94 19.92
N THR A 150 -14.11 -3.10 19.19
CA THR A 150 -13.89 -2.51 17.86
C THR A 150 -14.12 -3.57 16.78
N SER A 151 -14.99 -3.27 15.81
CA SER A 151 -15.28 -4.11 14.66
C SER A 151 -14.90 -3.36 13.39
N VAL A 152 -14.21 -4.05 12.48
CA VAL A 152 -13.73 -3.48 11.22
C VAL A 152 -13.99 -4.44 10.07
N ASP A 153 -14.61 -3.91 9.02
CA ASP A 153 -14.81 -4.62 7.78
C ASP A 153 -13.58 -4.49 6.87
N ILE A 154 -13.17 -5.62 6.31
CA ILE A 154 -12.10 -5.69 5.32
C ILE A 154 -12.73 -5.79 3.93
N PRO A 155 -12.74 -4.72 3.14
CA PRO A 155 -13.28 -4.76 1.79
C PRO A 155 -12.33 -5.47 0.83
N MET A 156 -12.88 -6.02 -0.25
CA MET A 156 -12.13 -6.72 -1.30
C MET A 156 -10.97 -5.89 -1.85
N ARG A 157 -11.09 -4.56 -1.90
CA ARG A 157 -10.03 -3.66 -2.36
C ARG A 157 -8.72 -3.80 -1.58
N LEU A 158 -8.78 -4.04 -0.25
CA LEU A 158 -7.59 -4.29 0.58
C LEU A 158 -6.94 -5.62 0.22
N ILE A 159 -7.73 -6.66 -0.01
CA ILE A 159 -7.26 -7.97 -0.42
C ILE A 159 -6.57 -7.90 -1.80
N PHE A 160 -7.21 -7.24 -2.76
CA PHE A 160 -6.63 -7.04 -4.09
C PHE A 160 -5.34 -6.20 -4.05
N ALA A 161 -5.29 -5.17 -3.23
CA ALA A 161 -4.06 -4.39 -3.07
C ALA A 161 -2.92 -5.26 -2.52
N CYS A 162 -3.15 -6.06 -1.47
CA CYS A 162 -2.12 -6.96 -0.91
C CYS A 162 -1.57 -7.94 -1.94
N THR A 163 -2.44 -8.54 -2.76
CA THR A 163 -2.04 -9.56 -3.75
C THR A 163 -1.43 -8.96 -5.00
N ASN A 164 -2.07 -7.94 -5.60
CA ASN A 164 -1.60 -7.34 -6.85
C ASN A 164 -0.30 -6.53 -6.68
N LEU A 165 -0.06 -5.95 -5.50
CA LEU A 165 1.20 -5.28 -5.20
C LEU A 165 2.30 -6.24 -4.73
N GLY A 166 2.02 -7.55 -4.64
CA GLY A 166 3.00 -8.56 -4.23
C GLY A 166 3.47 -8.41 -2.79
N LEU A 167 2.59 -7.96 -1.89
CA LEU A 167 2.93 -7.74 -0.49
C LEU A 167 2.94 -9.03 0.34
N ILE A 168 2.38 -10.11 -0.18
CA ILE A 168 2.34 -11.42 0.47
C ILE A 168 3.34 -12.38 -0.17
N PRO A 169 3.99 -13.26 0.65
CA PRO A 169 4.99 -14.20 0.13
C PRO A 169 4.38 -15.24 -0.80
N GLY A 170 5.12 -15.63 -1.85
CA GLY A 170 4.79 -16.76 -2.72
C GLY A 170 4.89 -18.10 -1.99
N PHE A 171 4.38 -19.19 -2.62
CA PHE A 171 4.49 -20.54 -2.06
C PHE A 171 5.95 -20.98 -1.87
N SER A 172 6.84 -20.56 -2.76
CA SER A 172 8.28 -20.86 -2.73
C SER A 172 9.10 -19.89 -1.88
N ALA A 173 8.48 -18.95 -1.18
CA ALA A 173 9.20 -18.00 -0.33
C ALA A 173 9.92 -18.74 0.82
N PRO A 174 11.08 -18.23 1.29
CA PRO A 174 11.79 -18.80 2.43
C PRO A 174 10.92 -18.96 3.68
N MET A 175 11.22 -19.97 4.50
CA MET A 175 10.40 -20.34 5.66
C MET A 175 10.48 -19.33 6.82
N ASP A 176 11.48 -18.49 6.85
CA ASP A 176 11.66 -17.40 7.82
C ASP A 176 10.74 -16.20 7.57
N ILE A 177 10.12 -16.11 6.37
CA ILE A 177 9.16 -15.06 6.07
C ILE A 177 7.83 -15.37 6.74
N PRO A 178 7.24 -14.43 7.50
CA PRO A 178 5.94 -14.61 8.14
C PRO A 178 4.84 -15.00 7.15
N ARG A 179 3.95 -15.90 7.55
CA ARG A 179 2.82 -16.39 6.75
C ARG A 179 1.48 -15.83 7.24
N HIS A 180 1.50 -14.64 7.79
CA HIS A 180 0.32 -13.95 8.28
C HIS A 180 0.40 -12.47 7.99
N LEU A 181 -0.77 -11.83 7.91
CA LEU A 181 -0.96 -10.39 7.86
C LEU A 181 -1.56 -9.93 9.18
N ARG A 182 -1.29 -8.69 9.57
CA ARG A 182 -1.83 -8.09 10.79
C ARG A 182 -2.83 -7.01 10.40
N VAL A 183 -4.04 -7.08 10.96
CA VAL A 183 -5.07 -6.05 10.78
C VAL A 183 -5.07 -5.14 12.00
N ALA A 184 -4.95 -3.86 11.77
CA ALA A 184 -4.98 -2.84 12.81
C ALA A 184 -5.90 -1.67 12.41
N ALA A 185 -6.46 -0.98 13.39
CA ALA A 185 -7.33 0.16 13.15
C ALA A 185 -6.97 1.36 14.01
N LEU A 186 -7.30 2.55 13.51
CA LEU A 186 -7.23 3.81 14.25
C LEU A 186 -8.29 4.77 13.71
N GLY A 187 -9.34 5.01 14.48
CA GLY A 187 -10.46 5.83 14.04
C GLY A 187 -11.04 5.32 12.70
N ARG A 188 -11.01 6.16 11.68
CA ARG A 188 -11.48 5.80 10.32
C ARG A 188 -10.49 4.99 9.48
N TRP A 189 -9.28 4.77 9.98
CA TRP A 189 -8.22 4.10 9.23
C TRP A 189 -8.16 2.62 9.56
N VAL A 190 -8.07 1.82 8.51
CA VAL A 190 -7.73 0.40 8.58
C VAL A 190 -6.37 0.21 7.94
N ARG A 191 -5.50 -0.50 8.62
CA ARG A 191 -4.17 -0.88 8.13
C ARG A 191 -4.05 -2.40 8.10
N VAL A 192 -3.56 -2.91 7.00
CA VAL A 192 -3.17 -4.31 6.88
C VAL A 192 -1.66 -4.36 6.65
N ASP A 193 -0.94 -4.89 7.62
CA ASP A 193 0.51 -5.10 7.55
C ASP A 193 0.77 -6.50 7.01
N ALA A 194 1.31 -6.57 5.81
CA ALA A 194 1.76 -7.79 5.16
C ALA A 194 3.29 -7.92 5.27
N PRO A 195 3.87 -9.11 5.02
CA PRO A 195 5.32 -9.30 5.12
C PRO A 195 6.16 -8.35 4.27
N PHE A 196 5.65 -7.89 3.14
CA PHE A 196 6.41 -7.04 2.20
C PHE A 196 5.92 -5.60 2.10
N GLY A 197 5.04 -5.18 2.97
CA GLY A 197 4.56 -3.80 3.04
C GLY A 197 3.17 -3.71 3.66
N SER A 198 2.64 -2.51 3.74
CA SER A 198 1.35 -2.23 4.37
C SER A 198 0.39 -1.59 3.38
N VAL A 199 -0.91 -1.81 3.57
CA VAL A 199 -1.96 -1.10 2.87
C VAL A 199 -2.87 -0.38 3.86
N TYR A 200 -3.33 0.80 3.48
CA TYR A 200 -4.17 1.66 4.30
C TYR A 200 -5.44 2.02 3.54
N HIS A 201 -6.55 1.86 4.22
CA HIS A 201 -7.85 2.30 3.74
C HIS A 201 -8.50 3.23 4.77
N SER A 202 -9.09 4.32 4.32
CA SER A 202 -9.88 5.21 5.15
C SER A 202 -11.34 5.10 4.73
N SER A 203 -12.21 4.74 5.67
CA SER A 203 -13.66 4.86 5.47
C SER A 203 -14.01 6.34 5.46
N ARG A 204 -13.84 7.01 4.31
CA ARG A 204 -14.47 8.32 4.12
C ARG A 204 -15.97 8.09 3.93
N LEU A 205 -16.77 8.77 4.73
CA LEU A 205 -18.10 9.14 4.28
C LEU A 205 -17.90 9.91 2.98
N SER A 206 -18.22 9.29 1.86
CA SER A 206 -18.36 9.98 0.58
C SER A 206 -19.55 10.93 0.77
N LEU A 207 -19.26 12.17 1.17
CA LEU A 207 -20.21 13.25 1.08
C LEU A 207 -20.23 13.70 -0.39
N PHE A 208 -20.87 12.90 -1.23
CA PHE A 208 -21.41 13.33 -2.55
C PHE A 208 -22.36 12.25 -3.05
#